data_a101847477fe7264545e1fbf2a7a43aa
#
_entry.id   a101847477fe7264545e1fbf2a7a43aa
#
_cell.length_a   1.000
_cell.length_b   1.000
_cell.length_c   1.000
_cell.angle_alpha   90.00
_cell.angle_beta   90.00
_cell.angle_gamma   90.00
#
_symmetry.space_group_name_H-M   'P 1'
#
loop_
_entity.id
_entity.type
_entity.pdbx_description
1 polymer ?
#
loop_
_entity_poly.entity_id
_entity_poly.type
_entity_poly.pdbx_seq_one_letter_code
_entity_poly.pdbx_strand_id
1 'polypeptide(L)'
;MIIDEMTNNVFLKKLYSGDITSSILIGRFSIDLSGYCDIDFHVNKKPDISVEKYGVWGVDYNTVVIKTKGKISGDVLITEWLLNSYKELNVKKTDNGIIIKSKNGKFNFSVELSGLIFQGISVYYDGEG
;
A
#
# COMPACT_ATOMS: atom_id res chain seq x y z
N MET A 1 -2.19 -11.16 -4.54
CA MET A 1 -1.28 -10.26 -3.77
C MET A 1 -1.29 -8.88 -4.38
N ILE A 2 -1.25 -7.85 -3.56
CA ILE A 2 -1.30 -6.46 -4.05
C ILE A 2 -0.14 -6.12 -5.00
N ILE A 3 1.06 -6.62 -4.73
CA ILE A 3 2.23 -6.36 -5.57
C ILE A 3 2.02 -6.87 -7.00
N ASP A 4 1.35 -8.00 -7.16
CA ASP A 4 1.09 -8.56 -8.49
C ASP A 4 0.18 -7.68 -9.33
N GLU A 5 -0.62 -6.83 -8.68
CA GLU A 5 -1.55 -5.92 -9.36
C GLU A 5 -0.90 -4.59 -9.75
N MET A 6 0.36 -4.37 -9.37
CA MET A 6 1.08 -3.14 -9.68
C MET A 6 1.89 -3.26 -10.95
N THR A 7 1.80 -2.26 -11.83
CA THR A 7 2.72 -2.11 -12.96
C THR A 7 4.07 -1.63 -12.42
N ASN A 8 5.17 -2.02 -13.09
CA ASN A 8 6.56 -1.68 -12.69
C ASN A 8 6.99 -2.31 -11.36
N ASN A 9 6.55 -3.52 -11.10
CA ASN A 9 6.73 -4.18 -9.81
C ASN A 9 7.98 -5.07 -9.68
N VAL A 10 8.92 -5.02 -10.64
CA VAL A 10 10.09 -5.91 -10.66
C VAL A 10 10.91 -5.79 -9.38
N PHE A 11 11.21 -4.57 -8.96
CA PHE A 11 11.97 -4.32 -7.73
C PHE A 11 11.18 -4.75 -6.49
N LEU A 12 9.87 -4.46 -6.47
CA LEU A 12 9.02 -4.86 -5.34
C LEU A 12 8.98 -6.37 -5.14
N LYS A 13 8.97 -7.14 -6.22
CA LYS A 13 8.99 -8.61 -6.13
C LYS A 13 10.30 -9.14 -5.57
N LYS A 14 11.39 -8.42 -5.76
CA LYS A 14 12.68 -8.75 -5.13
C LYS A 14 12.66 -8.38 -3.65
N LEU A 15 12.06 -7.25 -3.32
CA LEU A 15 11.98 -6.75 -1.95
C LEU A 15 11.07 -7.64 -1.09
N TYR A 16 9.95 -8.07 -1.65
CA TYR A 16 8.96 -8.93 -0.99
C TYR A 16 8.51 -10.04 -1.92
N SER A 17 9.03 -11.23 -1.74
CA SER A 17 8.63 -12.40 -2.54
C SER A 17 7.35 -13.05 -2.02
N GLY A 18 7.01 -12.82 -0.75
CA GLY A 18 5.79 -13.32 -0.14
C GLY A 18 4.68 -12.29 -0.08
N ASP A 19 3.54 -12.72 0.43
CA ASP A 19 2.37 -11.85 0.58
C ASP A 19 2.57 -10.86 1.73
N ILE A 20 2.34 -9.58 1.46
CA ILE A 20 2.45 -8.52 2.46
C ILE A 20 1.08 -8.01 2.94
N THR A 21 -0.02 -8.54 2.39
CA THR A 21 -1.37 -8.00 2.63
C THR A 21 -1.92 -8.29 4.02
N SER A 22 -1.27 -9.13 4.81
CA SER A 22 -1.74 -9.47 6.16
C SER A 22 -1.65 -8.29 7.14
N SER A 23 -0.74 -7.34 6.92
CA SER A 23 -0.58 -6.20 7.81
C SER A 23 -0.06 -4.99 7.03
N ILE A 24 -0.98 -4.16 6.57
CA ILE A 24 -0.70 -2.93 5.81
C ILE A 24 -1.47 -1.78 6.44
N LEU A 25 -0.85 -0.61 6.47
CA LEU A 25 -1.48 0.64 6.82
C LEU A 25 -1.56 1.50 5.55
N ILE A 26 -2.76 2.00 5.23
CA ILE A 26 -2.90 2.98 4.15
C ILE A 26 -2.56 4.34 4.75
N GLY A 27 -1.32 4.80 4.51
CA GLY A 27 -0.80 6.01 5.15
C GLY A 27 -1.18 7.30 4.45
N ARG A 28 -1.55 7.21 3.19
CA ARG A 28 -1.96 8.36 2.40
C ARG A 28 -2.90 7.94 1.28
N PHE A 29 -3.95 8.72 1.08
CA PHE A 29 -4.83 8.60 -0.08
C PHE A 29 -5.20 9.99 -0.54
N SER A 30 -4.89 10.33 -1.79
CA SER A 30 -5.25 11.61 -2.38
C SER A 30 -5.81 11.42 -3.78
N ILE A 31 -6.73 12.28 -4.17
CA ILE A 31 -7.40 12.22 -5.47
C ILE A 31 -7.21 13.56 -6.17
N ASP A 32 -6.81 13.52 -7.44
CA ASP A 32 -6.79 14.73 -8.25
C ASP A 32 -8.07 14.90 -9.07
N LEU A 33 -8.20 16.05 -9.70
CA LEU A 33 -9.40 16.40 -10.44
C LEU A 33 -9.67 15.48 -11.64
N SER A 34 -8.63 14.86 -12.20
CA SER A 34 -8.76 13.99 -13.37
C SER A 34 -9.11 12.54 -12.99
N GLY A 35 -9.23 12.24 -11.69
CA GLY A 35 -9.57 10.90 -11.21
C GLY A 35 -8.38 9.98 -10.98
N TYR A 36 -7.15 10.51 -11.03
CA TYR A 36 -5.99 9.78 -10.55
C TYR A 36 -5.88 9.92 -9.05
N CYS A 37 -5.34 8.89 -8.41
CA CYS A 37 -5.14 8.91 -6.97
C CYS A 37 -3.72 8.44 -6.63
N ASP A 38 -3.21 8.94 -5.50
CA ASP A 38 -1.98 8.44 -4.90
C ASP A 38 -2.35 7.63 -3.67
N ILE A 39 -1.77 6.43 -3.56
CA ILE A 39 -1.96 5.55 -2.41
C ILE A 39 -0.59 5.16 -1.89
N ASP A 40 -0.33 5.46 -0.62
CA ASP A 40 0.89 5.02 0.07
C ASP A 40 0.54 3.85 0.99
N PHE A 41 1.18 2.70 0.76
CA PHE A 41 1.03 1.52 1.60
C PHE A 41 2.22 1.42 2.53
N HIS A 42 1.98 1.49 3.84
CA HIS A 42 3.02 1.30 4.85
C HIS A 42 3.08 -0.18 5.22
N VAL A 43 4.27 -0.75 5.15
CA VAL A 43 4.51 -2.17 5.42
C VAL A 43 5.54 -2.28 6.54
N ASN A 44 5.16 -2.94 7.62
CA ASN A 44 6.05 -3.14 8.77
C ASN A 44 6.73 -4.52 8.77
N LYS A 45 6.82 -5.13 7.60
CA LYS A 45 7.50 -6.42 7.39
C LYS A 45 8.90 -6.17 6.86
N LYS A 46 9.87 -6.93 7.40
CA LYS A 46 11.25 -6.86 6.92
C LYS A 46 11.32 -7.29 5.45
N PRO A 47 12.01 -6.50 4.58
CA PRO A 47 12.26 -6.93 3.21
C PRO A 47 13.11 -8.21 3.15
N ASP A 48 12.92 -8.98 2.08
CA ASP A 48 13.67 -10.22 1.85
C ASP A 48 15.14 -9.97 1.49
N ILE A 49 15.44 -8.77 0.97
CA ILE A 49 16.79 -8.38 0.59
C ILE A 49 17.21 -7.12 1.35
N SER A 50 18.51 -6.96 1.55
CA SER A 50 19.08 -5.72 2.08
C SER A 50 19.28 -4.71 0.95
N VAL A 51 18.91 -3.44 1.20
CA VAL A 51 19.15 -2.35 0.28
C VAL A 51 20.02 -1.34 1.02
N GLU A 52 21.23 -1.13 0.55
CA GLU A 52 22.24 -0.34 1.26
C GLU A 52 21.73 1.05 1.66
N LYS A 53 21.09 1.75 0.74
CA LYS A 53 20.60 3.11 1.00
C LYS A 53 19.50 3.20 2.06
N TYR A 54 18.83 2.08 2.39
CA TYR A 54 17.81 2.08 3.43
C TYR A 54 18.41 1.88 4.82
N GLY A 55 19.63 1.37 4.91
CA GLY A 55 20.27 1.04 6.18
C GLY A 55 19.88 -0.34 6.69
N VAL A 56 19.89 -0.50 8.00
CA VAL A 56 19.68 -1.79 8.68
C VAL A 56 18.28 -1.83 9.26
N TRP A 57 17.55 -2.89 8.92
CA TRP A 57 16.21 -3.13 9.47
C TRP A 57 16.25 -3.26 11.00
N GLY A 58 15.34 -2.55 11.65
CA GLY A 58 15.23 -2.53 13.11
C GLY A 58 16.16 -1.52 13.77
N VAL A 59 17.07 -0.91 13.02
CA VAL A 59 17.99 0.13 13.51
C VAL A 59 17.71 1.45 12.80
N ASP A 60 17.85 1.45 11.47
CA ASP A 60 17.67 2.66 10.65
C ASP A 60 16.24 2.81 10.16
N TYR A 61 15.52 1.70 9.99
CA TYR A 61 14.12 1.71 9.58
C TYR A 61 13.41 0.44 10.04
N ASN A 62 12.11 0.53 10.20
CA ASN A 62 11.22 -0.60 10.49
C ASN A 62 9.92 -0.51 9.69
N THR A 63 9.84 0.44 8.76
CA THR A 63 8.66 0.62 7.93
C THR A 63 9.10 0.98 6.52
N VAL A 64 8.50 0.31 5.56
CA VAL A 64 8.69 0.55 4.13
C VAL A 64 7.40 1.17 3.61
N VAL A 65 7.51 2.30 2.89
CA VAL A 65 6.37 2.96 2.26
C VAL A 65 6.41 2.67 0.78
N ILE A 66 5.43 1.94 0.29
CA ILE A 66 5.26 1.66 -1.14
C ILE A 66 4.32 2.73 -1.71
N LYS A 67 4.88 3.58 -2.57
CA LYS A 67 4.14 4.68 -3.18
C LYS A 67 3.59 4.24 -4.52
N THR A 68 2.28 4.44 -4.72
CA THR A 68 1.60 4.02 -5.94
C THR A 68 0.72 5.12 -6.48
N LYS A 69 0.39 5.01 -7.76
CA LYS A 69 -0.58 5.85 -8.43
C LYS A 69 -1.62 4.97 -9.12
N GLY A 70 -2.88 5.29 -8.92
CA GLY A 70 -3.98 4.55 -9.53
C GLY A 70 -4.92 5.45 -10.30
N LYS A 71 -5.79 4.85 -11.10
CA LYS A 71 -6.89 5.55 -11.77
C LYS A 71 -8.20 5.04 -11.21
N ILE A 72 -8.99 5.94 -10.65
CA ILE A 72 -10.29 5.60 -10.08
C ILE A 72 -11.24 5.23 -11.22
N SER A 73 -11.88 4.08 -11.09
CA SER A 73 -12.83 3.58 -12.08
C SER A 73 -14.22 3.30 -11.52
N GLY A 74 -14.41 3.54 -10.25
CA GLY A 74 -15.69 3.29 -9.58
C GLY A 74 -15.78 4.03 -8.25
N ASP A 75 -16.35 3.35 -7.26
CA ASP A 75 -16.65 3.98 -5.97
C ASP A 75 -15.41 4.17 -5.11
N VAL A 76 -15.42 5.25 -4.32
CA VAL A 76 -14.47 5.52 -3.25
C VAL A 76 -15.26 5.68 -1.96
N LEU A 77 -14.93 4.91 -0.95
CA LEU A 77 -15.55 4.99 0.36
C LEU A 77 -14.46 5.08 1.42
N ILE A 78 -14.53 6.12 2.25
CA ILE A 78 -13.64 6.29 3.39
C ILE A 78 -14.48 6.72 4.57
N THR A 79 -14.43 5.96 5.67
CA THR A 79 -15.09 6.33 6.92
C THR A 79 -14.11 6.18 8.07
N GLU A 80 -14.20 7.10 9.04
CA GLU A 80 -13.40 7.06 10.28
C GLU A 80 -11.90 6.91 10.02
N TRP A 81 -11.35 7.75 9.13
CA TRP A 81 -9.95 7.72 8.74
C TRP A 81 -8.99 7.73 9.92
N LEU A 82 -9.30 8.49 10.98
CA LEU A 82 -8.41 8.60 12.15
C LEU A 82 -8.32 7.32 12.96
N LEU A 83 -9.20 6.36 12.74
CA LEU A 83 -9.14 5.03 13.37
C LEU A 83 -8.39 4.01 12.52
N ASN A 84 -7.70 4.46 11.47
CA ASN A 84 -6.89 3.61 10.60
C ASN A 84 -5.70 3.03 11.39
N SER A 85 -5.37 1.77 11.09
CA SER A 85 -4.27 1.05 11.73
C SER A 85 -3.76 -0.04 10.78
N TYR A 86 -2.66 -0.68 11.15
CA TYR A 86 -2.19 -1.86 10.40
C TYR A 86 -3.23 -2.96 10.50
N LYS A 87 -3.57 -3.55 9.35
CA LYS A 87 -4.56 -4.60 9.24
C LYS A 87 -4.48 -5.29 7.89
N GLU A 88 -5.24 -6.34 7.74
CA GLU A 88 -5.32 -7.04 6.47
C GLU A 88 -5.89 -6.13 5.37
N LEU A 89 -5.24 -6.18 4.21
CA LEU A 89 -5.69 -5.52 3.00
C LEU A 89 -6.33 -6.57 2.08
N ASN A 90 -7.56 -6.33 1.68
CA ASN A 90 -8.28 -7.21 0.77
C ASN A 90 -8.21 -6.65 -0.64
N VAL A 91 -7.73 -7.44 -1.59
CA VAL A 91 -7.63 -7.05 -3.00
C VAL A 91 -8.43 -8.02 -3.83
N LYS A 92 -9.42 -7.51 -4.55
CA LYS A 92 -10.29 -8.30 -5.40
C LYS A 92 -10.14 -7.87 -6.85
N LYS A 93 -9.87 -8.81 -7.74
CA LYS A 93 -9.85 -8.52 -9.18
C LYS A 93 -11.27 -8.37 -9.71
N THR A 94 -11.44 -7.42 -10.62
CA THR A 94 -12.68 -7.23 -11.38
C THR A 94 -12.38 -7.40 -12.87
N ASP A 95 -13.41 -7.36 -13.72
CA ASP A 95 -13.22 -7.48 -15.16
C ASP A 95 -12.30 -6.39 -15.73
N ASN A 96 -12.29 -5.20 -15.12
CA ASN A 96 -11.57 -4.04 -15.66
C ASN A 96 -10.53 -3.47 -14.68
N GLY A 97 -10.23 -4.16 -13.58
CA GLY A 97 -9.27 -3.64 -12.62
C GLY A 97 -9.29 -4.36 -11.29
N ILE A 98 -9.21 -3.60 -10.21
CA ILE A 98 -9.16 -4.14 -8.84
C ILE A 98 -9.99 -3.30 -7.89
N ILE A 99 -10.45 -3.94 -6.82
CA ILE A 99 -11.03 -3.26 -5.66
C ILE A 99 -10.12 -3.51 -4.47
N ILE A 100 -9.68 -2.42 -3.83
CA ILE A 100 -8.85 -2.49 -2.63
C ILE A 100 -9.72 -2.12 -1.44
N LYS A 101 -9.78 -3.00 -0.44
CA LYS A 101 -10.56 -2.78 0.78
C LYS A 101 -9.71 -2.98 2.00
N SER A 102 -9.93 -2.13 2.99
CA SER A 102 -9.32 -2.25 4.31
C SER A 102 -10.35 -1.85 5.35
N LYS A 103 -10.65 -2.73 6.30
CA LYS A 103 -11.68 -2.49 7.29
C LYS A 103 -11.22 -2.94 8.67
N ASN A 104 -11.43 -2.09 9.67
CA ASN A 104 -11.16 -2.42 11.06
C ASN A 104 -12.12 -1.61 11.95
N GLY A 105 -13.06 -2.31 12.61
CA GLY A 105 -14.06 -1.65 13.42
C GLY A 105 -14.87 -0.64 12.59
N LYS A 106 -14.81 0.63 12.98
CA LYS A 106 -15.51 1.71 12.27
C LYS A 106 -14.75 2.24 11.06
N PHE A 107 -13.43 2.03 11.00
CA PHE A 107 -12.64 2.44 9.84
C PHE A 107 -13.04 1.58 8.64
N ASN A 108 -13.23 2.24 7.52
CA ASN A 108 -13.58 1.56 6.28
C ASN A 108 -12.95 2.30 5.11
N PHE A 109 -12.20 1.59 4.28
CA PHE A 109 -11.60 2.11 3.07
C PHE A 109 -11.90 1.17 1.91
N SER A 110 -12.41 1.71 0.83
CA SER A 110 -12.67 0.93 -0.37
C SER A 110 -12.49 1.82 -1.60
N VAL A 111 -11.71 1.36 -2.56
CA VAL A 111 -11.50 2.07 -3.82
C VAL A 111 -11.47 1.07 -4.97
N GLU A 112 -12.14 1.42 -6.06
CA GLU A 112 -12.10 0.66 -7.30
C GLU A 112 -11.20 1.38 -8.30
N LEU A 113 -10.22 0.65 -8.84
CA LEU A 113 -9.18 1.19 -9.72
C LEU A 113 -9.13 0.39 -11.01
N SER A 114 -8.90 1.07 -12.13
CA SER A 114 -8.64 0.41 -13.42
C SER A 114 -7.16 0.03 -13.59
N GLY A 115 -6.29 0.54 -12.73
CA GLY A 115 -4.87 0.20 -12.75
C GLY A 115 -4.17 0.78 -11.53
N LEU A 116 -3.01 0.22 -11.21
CA LEU A 116 -2.17 0.66 -10.11
C LEU A 116 -0.71 0.57 -10.55
N ILE A 117 0.03 1.67 -10.41
CA ILE A 117 1.40 1.79 -10.87
C ILE A 117 2.31 2.04 -9.67
N PHE A 118 3.37 1.24 -9.56
CA PHE A 118 4.40 1.46 -8.56
C PHE A 118 5.20 2.73 -8.92
N GLN A 119 5.36 3.65 -7.97
CA GLN A 119 6.05 4.93 -8.18
C GLN A 119 7.38 5.00 -7.45
N GLY A 120 7.51 4.42 -6.28
CA GLY A 120 8.74 4.50 -5.52
C GLY A 120 8.62 3.97 -4.11
N ILE A 121 9.76 3.96 -3.42
CA ILE A 121 9.90 3.47 -2.05
C ILE A 121 10.50 4.57 -1.19
N SER A 122 9.98 4.74 0.01
CA SER A 122 10.69 5.41 1.09
C SER A 122 10.64 4.53 2.34
N VAL A 123 11.52 4.80 3.28
CA VAL A 123 11.60 4.05 4.53
C VAL A 123 11.70 5.00 5.70
N TYR A 124 11.23 4.57 6.87
CA TYR A 124 11.40 5.33 8.09
C TYR A 124 11.37 4.42 9.32
N TYR A 125 11.79 4.98 10.44
CA TYR A 125 11.71 4.29 11.72
C TYR A 125 10.54 4.82 12.52
N ASP A 126 9.60 3.94 12.85
CA ASP A 126 8.44 4.26 13.68
C ASP A 126 8.74 3.85 15.12
N GLY A 127 9.07 4.83 15.94
CA GLY A 127 9.41 4.59 17.35
C GLY A 127 8.21 4.29 18.23
N GLU A 128 7.01 4.55 17.74
CA GLU A 128 5.77 4.27 18.48
C GLU A 128 5.30 2.83 18.30
N GLY A 129 5.84 2.20 17.29
CA GLY A 129 5.45 0.92 16.84
C GLY A 129 5.54 -0.23 17.29
#